data_e5d0fb3294d28ee0869c4d2bb8961d19
#
_entry.id   e5d0fb3294d28ee0869c4d2bb8961d19
#
_cell.length_a   1.000
_cell.length_b   1.000
_cell.length_c   1.000
_cell.angle_alpha   90.00
_cell.angle_beta   90.00
_cell.angle_gamma   90.00
#
_symmetry.space_group_name_H-M   'P 1'
#
loop_
_entity.id
_entity.type
_entity.pdbx_description
1 polymer ?
#
loop_
_entity_poly.entity_id
_entity_poly.type
_entity_poly.pdbx_seq_one_letter_code
_entity_poly.pdbx_strand_id
1 'polypeptide(L)'
;FDEMFADLDMPDTDETVSRSFLTNEITRFGRVLSVTLAPYGALDGEGGVIAVIHDVTEQRRLDDARREFVANVSHELRTPLTNIRSYTETLLDAAGELPLDTEKQFLGVISSESERMARIVTDLLTLSKLDYGRMELRMTRFSVSDLLKKVTNAMKLTAEDSGHMILVETEPNLPPMVGDRERIEQVVVNILSNAVKYTPSGGRIRLTAQRAGVNHVRITVED
;
A
#
# COMPACT_ATOMS: atom_id res chain seq x y z
N PHE A 1 -5.34 -30.55 -26.66
CA PHE A 1 -6.54 -30.59 -25.81
C PHE A 1 -6.24 -31.38 -24.54
N ASP A 2 -5.66 -32.59 -24.67
CA ASP A 2 -5.40 -33.51 -23.56
C ASP A 2 -4.39 -32.96 -22.51
N GLU A 3 -3.36 -32.21 -22.93
CA GLU A 3 -2.39 -31.60 -22.00
C GLU A 3 -2.98 -30.43 -21.17
N MET A 4 -4.04 -29.78 -21.64
CA MET A 4 -4.66 -28.66 -20.96
C MET A 4 -5.60 -29.09 -19.83
N PHE A 5 -6.09 -30.32 -19.90
CA PHE A 5 -7.07 -30.89 -18.98
C PHE A 5 -6.60 -32.13 -18.23
N ALA A 6 -5.32 -32.51 -18.36
CA ALA A 6 -4.74 -33.69 -17.75
C ALA A 6 -4.87 -33.77 -16.21
N ASP A 7 -4.97 -32.64 -15.56
CA ASP A 7 -5.07 -32.53 -14.09
C ASP A 7 -6.53 -32.31 -13.59
N LEU A 8 -7.53 -32.38 -14.48
CA LEU A 8 -8.93 -32.22 -14.11
C LEU A 8 -9.59 -33.60 -14.01
N ASP A 9 -10.14 -33.91 -12.82
CA ASP A 9 -11.03 -35.07 -12.67
C ASP A 9 -12.26 -34.86 -13.57
N MET A 10 -12.30 -35.64 -14.67
CA MET A 10 -13.45 -35.62 -15.57
C MET A 10 -14.66 -36.26 -14.89
N PRO A 11 -15.85 -35.64 -14.93
CA PRO A 11 -17.03 -36.25 -14.37
C PRO A 11 -17.34 -37.55 -15.11
N ASP A 12 -17.57 -38.62 -14.32
CA ASP A 12 -18.00 -39.91 -14.86
C ASP A 12 -19.36 -39.78 -15.56
N THR A 13 -19.48 -40.29 -16.76
CA THR A 13 -20.69 -40.15 -17.58
C THR A 13 -21.74 -41.23 -17.26
N ASP A 14 -21.62 -41.94 -16.12
CA ASP A 14 -22.56 -43.01 -15.77
C ASP A 14 -23.93 -42.49 -15.28
N GLU A 15 -24.97 -43.20 -15.63
CA GLU A 15 -26.39 -42.78 -15.74
C GLU A 15 -27.11 -42.23 -14.49
N THR A 16 -26.41 -42.02 -13.37
CA THR A 16 -27.02 -41.60 -12.11
C THR A 16 -26.47 -40.30 -11.52
N VAL A 17 -25.62 -39.59 -12.25
CA VAL A 17 -24.99 -38.39 -11.70
C VAL A 17 -25.89 -37.19 -11.85
N SER A 18 -26.44 -36.79 -10.72
CA SER A 18 -26.94 -35.43 -10.46
C SER A 18 -26.12 -34.40 -11.22
N ARG A 19 -26.74 -33.46 -11.93
CA ARG A 19 -26.15 -32.34 -12.69
C ARG A 19 -25.24 -31.47 -11.81
N SER A 20 -24.13 -32.02 -11.34
CA SER A 20 -23.16 -31.27 -10.57
C SER A 20 -22.14 -30.62 -11.48
N PHE A 21 -22.08 -29.29 -11.46
CA PHE A 21 -21.05 -28.52 -12.10
C PHE A 21 -19.75 -28.69 -11.31
N LEU A 22 -18.66 -29.10 -11.97
CA LEU A 22 -17.34 -29.09 -11.37
C LEU A 22 -16.63 -27.80 -11.79
N THR A 23 -16.29 -26.96 -10.82
CA THR A 23 -15.52 -25.74 -11.08
C THR A 23 -14.16 -25.85 -10.40
N ASN A 24 -13.11 -25.81 -11.18
CA ASN A 24 -11.72 -25.82 -10.71
C ASN A 24 -10.97 -24.64 -11.29
N GLU A 25 -9.96 -24.17 -10.55
CA GLU A 25 -9.03 -23.17 -11.05
C GLU A 25 -7.70 -23.85 -11.38
N ILE A 26 -7.19 -23.54 -12.56
CA ILE A 26 -5.91 -24.03 -13.06
C ILE A 26 -5.01 -22.84 -13.42
N THR A 27 -3.71 -22.98 -13.18
CA THR A 27 -2.72 -21.98 -13.64
C THR A 27 -2.00 -22.52 -14.87
N ARG A 28 -2.19 -21.85 -16.01
CA ARG A 28 -1.54 -22.21 -17.28
C ARG A 28 -1.08 -20.96 -18.03
N PHE A 29 0.10 -21.02 -18.62
CA PHE A 29 0.68 -19.90 -19.41
C PHE A 29 0.75 -18.58 -18.66
N GLY A 30 0.97 -18.61 -17.32
CA GLY A 30 0.99 -17.42 -16.47
C GLY A 30 -0.38 -16.79 -16.21
N ARG A 31 -1.47 -17.51 -16.53
CA ARG A 31 -2.85 -17.08 -16.27
C ARG A 31 -3.54 -18.04 -15.31
N VAL A 32 -4.47 -17.51 -14.54
CA VAL A 32 -5.39 -18.29 -13.71
C VAL A 32 -6.71 -18.42 -14.46
N LEU A 33 -7.06 -19.67 -14.80
CA LEU A 33 -8.27 -19.98 -15.55
C LEU A 33 -9.24 -20.71 -14.63
N SER A 34 -10.45 -20.21 -14.51
CA SER A 34 -11.58 -20.92 -13.89
C SER A 34 -12.23 -21.79 -14.96
N VAL A 35 -12.20 -23.10 -14.75
CA VAL A 35 -12.78 -24.08 -15.66
C VAL A 35 -13.99 -24.72 -15.00
N THR A 36 -15.15 -24.52 -15.60
CA THR A 36 -16.40 -25.17 -15.17
C THR A 36 -16.78 -26.24 -16.18
N LEU A 37 -16.91 -27.48 -15.70
CA LEU A 37 -17.33 -28.63 -16.51
C LEU A 37 -18.77 -28.96 -16.20
N ALA A 38 -19.60 -29.07 -17.23
CA ALA A 38 -21.00 -29.45 -17.13
C ALA A 38 -21.28 -30.63 -18.06
N PRO A 39 -21.68 -31.79 -17.53
CA PRO A 39 -22.10 -32.90 -18.38
C PRO A 39 -23.43 -32.55 -19.07
N TYR A 40 -23.57 -32.90 -20.34
CA TYR A 40 -24.85 -32.87 -21.03
C TYR A 40 -25.10 -34.22 -21.69
N GLY A 41 -26.32 -34.70 -21.63
CA GLY A 41 -26.77 -35.92 -22.26
C GLY A 41 -28.09 -35.75 -22.95
N ALA A 42 -28.26 -36.33 -24.13
CA ALA A 42 -29.58 -36.52 -24.73
C ALA A 42 -30.23 -37.82 -24.20
N LEU A 43 -31.51 -37.87 -24.09
CA LEU A 43 -32.28 -39.04 -23.66
C LEU A 43 -32.03 -40.29 -24.53
N ASP A 44 -31.33 -40.16 -25.67
CA ASP A 44 -31.05 -41.18 -26.66
C ASP A 44 -29.61 -41.64 -26.75
N GLY A 45 -28.76 -41.36 -25.70
CA GLY A 45 -27.49 -42.09 -25.51
C GLY A 45 -26.22 -41.41 -26.01
N GLU A 46 -26.24 -40.21 -26.60
CA GLU A 46 -25.01 -39.44 -26.87
C GLU A 46 -24.91 -38.28 -25.87
N GLY A 47 -23.94 -38.39 -24.93
CA GLY A 47 -23.60 -37.38 -23.97
C GLY A 47 -22.24 -36.74 -24.22
N GLY A 48 -21.99 -35.60 -23.62
CA GLY A 48 -20.72 -34.89 -23.69
C GLY A 48 -20.49 -33.99 -22.48
N VAL A 49 -19.38 -33.29 -22.50
CA VAL A 49 -19.04 -32.30 -21.45
C VAL A 49 -18.88 -30.93 -22.10
N ILE A 50 -19.53 -29.95 -21.55
CA ILE A 50 -19.33 -28.54 -21.89
C ILE A 50 -18.30 -27.99 -20.91
N ALA A 51 -17.19 -27.46 -21.43
CA ALA A 51 -16.21 -26.76 -20.65
C ALA A 51 -16.35 -25.23 -20.85
N VAL A 52 -16.60 -24.51 -19.79
CA VAL A 52 -16.58 -23.03 -19.77
C VAL A 52 -15.29 -22.59 -19.12
N ILE A 53 -14.47 -21.86 -19.88
CA ILE A 53 -13.15 -21.37 -19.40
C ILE A 53 -13.24 -19.86 -19.27
N HIS A 54 -12.95 -19.37 -18.08
CA HIS A 54 -12.92 -17.94 -17.77
C HIS A 54 -11.55 -17.52 -17.26
N ASP A 55 -10.92 -16.52 -17.87
CA ASP A 55 -9.66 -15.94 -17.38
C ASP A 55 -9.97 -15.05 -16.17
N VAL A 56 -9.57 -15.51 -14.98
CA VAL A 56 -9.78 -14.83 -13.69
C VAL A 56 -8.47 -14.28 -13.12
N THR A 57 -7.43 -14.19 -13.96
CA THR A 57 -6.08 -13.76 -13.53
C THR A 57 -6.11 -12.40 -12.83
N GLU A 58 -6.76 -11.42 -13.42
CA GLU A 58 -6.82 -10.06 -12.87
C GLU A 58 -7.64 -10.03 -11.56
N GLN A 59 -8.76 -10.75 -11.53
CA GLN A 59 -9.58 -10.85 -10.34
C GLN A 59 -8.81 -11.49 -9.18
N ARG A 60 -8.06 -12.56 -9.46
CA ARG A 60 -7.22 -13.22 -8.45
C ARG A 60 -6.10 -12.31 -7.94
N ARG A 61 -5.42 -11.60 -8.83
CA ARG A 61 -4.40 -10.62 -8.44
C ARG A 61 -4.95 -9.54 -7.51
N LEU A 62 -6.14 -9.04 -7.80
CA LEU A 62 -6.80 -8.04 -6.95
C LEU A 62 -7.20 -8.62 -5.59
N ASP A 63 -7.74 -9.83 -5.54
CA ASP A 63 -8.10 -10.52 -4.30
C ASP A 63 -6.86 -10.81 -3.44
N ASP A 64 -5.78 -11.28 -4.04
CA ASP A 64 -4.52 -11.56 -3.34
C ASP A 64 -3.87 -10.27 -2.82
N ALA A 65 -3.82 -9.21 -3.63
CA ALA A 65 -3.35 -7.91 -3.20
C ALA A 65 -4.19 -7.35 -2.04
N ARG A 66 -5.51 -7.54 -2.06
CA ARG A 66 -6.39 -7.15 -0.96
C ARG A 66 -6.12 -7.94 0.32
N ARG A 67 -5.91 -9.25 0.21
CA ARG A 67 -5.57 -10.10 1.37
C ARG A 67 -4.22 -9.71 1.97
N GLU A 68 -3.21 -9.52 1.11
CA GLU A 68 -1.88 -9.07 1.52
C GLU A 68 -1.95 -7.69 2.20
N PHE A 69 -2.72 -6.75 1.65
CA PHE A 69 -2.93 -5.45 2.25
C PHE A 69 -3.50 -5.55 3.67
N VAL A 70 -4.57 -6.35 3.88
CA VAL A 70 -5.19 -6.55 5.20
C VAL A 70 -4.21 -7.19 6.17
N ALA A 71 -3.42 -8.17 5.73
CA ALA A 71 -2.39 -8.81 6.54
C ALA A 71 -1.31 -7.80 6.96
N ASN A 72 -0.79 -7.00 6.02
CA ASN A 72 0.24 -6.00 6.27
C ASN A 72 -0.26 -4.91 7.23
N VAL A 73 -1.48 -4.40 7.05
CA VAL A 73 -2.10 -3.45 7.99
C VAL A 73 -2.21 -4.03 9.39
N SER A 74 -2.64 -5.29 9.50
CA SER A 74 -2.77 -5.96 10.80
C SER A 74 -1.41 -6.10 11.51
N HIS A 75 -0.36 -6.38 10.78
CA HIS A 75 1.01 -6.43 11.30
C HIS A 75 1.51 -5.05 11.73
N GLU A 76 1.33 -4.02 10.89
CA GLU A 76 1.75 -2.64 11.16
C GLU A 76 1.02 -2.02 12.36
N LEU A 77 -0.20 -2.45 12.67
CA LEU A 77 -0.93 -2.02 13.87
C LEU A 77 -0.58 -2.84 15.11
N ARG A 78 -0.26 -4.12 14.96
CA ARG A 78 0.05 -5.01 16.10
C ARG A 78 1.34 -4.62 16.80
N THR A 79 2.38 -4.26 16.05
CA THR A 79 3.69 -3.91 16.61
C THR A 79 3.62 -2.70 17.57
N PRO A 80 3.12 -1.52 17.17
CA PRO A 80 3.00 -0.37 18.07
C PRO A 80 2.08 -0.66 19.25
N LEU A 81 0.98 -1.39 19.04
CA LEU A 81 0.07 -1.78 20.12
C LEU A 81 0.76 -2.66 21.16
N THR A 82 1.59 -3.61 20.72
CA THR A 82 2.36 -4.47 21.64
C THR A 82 3.36 -3.63 22.45
N ASN A 83 4.06 -2.69 21.82
CA ASN A 83 4.98 -1.78 22.50
C ASN A 83 4.25 -0.93 23.54
N ILE A 84 3.16 -0.25 23.15
CA ILE A 84 2.34 0.55 24.08
C ILE A 84 1.93 -0.30 25.30
N ARG A 85 1.40 -1.49 25.05
CA ARG A 85 0.97 -2.40 26.14
C ARG A 85 2.14 -2.76 27.04
N SER A 86 3.27 -3.21 26.50
CA SER A 86 4.43 -3.63 27.27
C SER A 86 4.99 -2.52 28.16
N TYR A 87 5.18 -1.31 27.61
CA TYR A 87 5.66 -0.18 28.41
C TYR A 87 4.64 0.28 29.44
N THR A 88 3.34 0.20 29.14
CA THR A 88 2.29 0.51 30.10
C THR A 88 2.25 -0.52 31.26
N GLU A 89 2.34 -1.82 30.95
CA GLU A 89 2.42 -2.89 31.97
C GLU A 89 3.66 -2.67 32.86
N THR A 90 4.83 -2.39 32.27
CA THR A 90 6.06 -2.10 33.03
C THR A 90 5.91 -0.89 33.95
N LEU A 91 5.27 0.20 33.48
CA LEU A 91 5.03 1.38 34.32
C LEU A 91 4.07 1.09 35.48
N LEU A 92 3.05 0.27 35.24
CA LEU A 92 2.07 -0.12 36.27
C LEU A 92 2.70 -1.05 37.30
N ASP A 93 3.49 -2.05 36.88
CA ASP A 93 4.15 -3.03 37.75
C ASP A 93 5.22 -2.36 38.62
N ALA A 94 5.91 -1.38 38.10
CA ALA A 94 6.95 -0.64 38.83
C ALA A 94 6.40 0.31 39.90
N ALA A 95 5.07 0.61 39.88
CA ALA A 95 4.36 1.37 40.91
C ALA A 95 5.06 2.66 41.42
N GLY A 96 5.81 3.35 40.54
CA GLY A 96 6.56 4.57 40.90
C GLY A 96 7.97 4.31 41.45
N GLU A 97 8.49 3.07 41.40
CA GLU A 97 9.85 2.73 41.80
C GLU A 97 10.90 3.03 40.71
N LEU A 98 10.44 3.35 39.49
CA LEU A 98 11.34 3.71 38.37
C LEU A 98 11.96 5.09 38.58
N PRO A 99 13.23 5.28 38.13
CA PRO A 99 13.78 6.61 38.00
C PRO A 99 12.94 7.48 37.08
N LEU A 100 12.74 8.75 37.43
CA LEU A 100 11.89 9.70 36.70
C LEU A 100 12.26 9.80 35.20
N ASP A 101 13.55 9.72 34.89
CA ASP A 101 14.01 9.77 33.48
C ASP A 101 13.60 8.51 32.68
N THR A 102 13.60 7.34 33.33
CA THR A 102 13.14 6.08 32.73
C THR A 102 11.62 6.11 32.50
N GLU A 103 10.89 6.62 33.48
CA GLU A 103 9.43 6.81 33.36
C GLU A 103 9.07 7.73 32.20
N LYS A 104 9.75 8.89 32.08
CA LYS A 104 9.58 9.82 30.96
C LYS A 104 9.94 9.18 29.61
N GLN A 105 10.98 8.38 29.57
CA GLN A 105 11.38 7.67 28.36
C GLN A 105 10.27 6.68 27.92
N PHE A 106 9.71 5.91 28.83
CA PHE A 106 8.64 4.95 28.52
C PHE A 106 7.36 5.67 28.06
N LEU A 107 6.98 6.75 28.72
CA LEU A 107 5.87 7.60 28.29
C LEU A 107 6.11 8.22 26.91
N GLY A 108 7.35 8.60 26.61
CA GLY A 108 7.75 9.08 25.31
C GLY A 108 7.58 8.03 24.20
N VAL A 109 7.94 6.76 24.48
CA VAL A 109 7.72 5.64 23.54
C VAL A 109 6.23 5.43 23.33
N ILE A 110 5.43 5.37 24.40
CA ILE A 110 3.97 5.21 24.31
C ILE A 110 3.35 6.31 23.43
N SER A 111 3.76 7.56 23.65
CA SER A 111 3.28 8.71 22.87
C SER A 111 3.64 8.58 21.40
N SER A 112 4.88 8.26 21.07
CA SER A 112 5.36 8.13 19.70
C SER A 112 4.68 6.98 18.94
N GLU A 113 4.46 5.84 19.61
CA GLU A 113 3.75 4.70 19.00
C GLU A 113 2.25 5.00 18.79
N SER A 114 1.63 5.75 19.72
CA SER A 114 0.25 6.20 19.56
C SER A 114 0.09 7.15 18.36
N GLU A 115 1.02 8.09 18.18
CA GLU A 115 1.06 8.97 17.01
C GLU A 115 1.30 8.20 15.71
N ARG A 116 2.16 7.17 15.75
CA ARG A 116 2.38 6.27 14.61
C ARG A 116 1.08 5.56 14.21
N MET A 117 0.35 5.01 15.18
CA MET A 117 -0.95 4.37 14.93
C MET A 117 -1.96 5.35 14.32
N ALA A 118 -2.04 6.57 14.84
CA ALA A 118 -2.94 7.60 14.31
C ALA A 118 -2.63 7.94 12.84
N ARG A 119 -1.34 7.99 12.46
CA ARG A 119 -0.92 8.17 11.06
C ARG A 119 -1.37 7.00 10.19
N ILE A 120 -1.13 5.75 10.60
CA ILE A 120 -1.55 4.55 9.85
C ILE A 120 -3.08 4.58 9.60
N VAL A 121 -3.88 4.87 10.63
CA VAL A 121 -5.34 4.97 10.49
C VAL A 121 -5.74 6.07 9.50
N THR A 122 -5.09 7.24 9.57
CA THR A 122 -5.36 8.36 8.66
C THR A 122 -5.03 8.00 7.22
N ASP A 123 -3.92 7.30 6.98
CA ASP A 123 -3.50 6.84 5.65
C ASP A 123 -4.48 5.81 5.09
N LEU A 124 -4.97 4.88 5.92
CA LEU A 124 -6.00 3.90 5.54
C LEU A 124 -7.32 4.57 5.16
N LEU A 125 -7.77 5.55 5.95
CA LEU A 125 -8.97 6.32 5.63
C LEU A 125 -8.81 7.12 4.33
N THR A 126 -7.61 7.64 4.08
CA THR A 126 -7.29 8.36 2.85
C THR A 126 -7.33 7.44 1.65
N LEU A 127 -6.72 6.25 1.75
CA LEU A 127 -6.76 5.22 0.71
C LEU A 127 -8.19 4.79 0.42
N SER A 128 -8.97 4.50 1.46
CA SER A 128 -10.39 4.13 1.32
C SER A 128 -11.20 5.20 0.58
N LYS A 129 -10.98 6.50 0.87
CA LYS A 129 -11.66 7.60 0.16
C LYS A 129 -11.25 7.68 -1.31
N LEU A 130 -9.99 7.37 -1.63
CA LEU A 130 -9.48 7.31 -3.01
C LEU A 130 -10.15 6.17 -3.80
N ASP A 131 -10.20 4.97 -3.21
CA ASP A 131 -10.78 3.78 -3.86
C ASP A 131 -12.26 3.96 -4.19
N TYR A 132 -13.01 4.64 -3.32
CA TYR A 132 -14.43 4.93 -3.56
C TYR A 132 -14.68 6.19 -4.42
N GLY A 133 -13.62 6.85 -4.94
CA GLY A 133 -13.77 8.08 -5.72
C GLY A 133 -14.41 9.25 -4.96
N ARG A 134 -14.41 9.19 -3.63
CA ARG A 134 -15.05 10.19 -2.73
C ARG A 134 -14.08 11.26 -2.24
N MET A 135 -12.90 11.34 -2.80
CA MET A 135 -11.94 12.37 -2.40
C MET A 135 -12.27 13.70 -3.07
N GLU A 136 -12.71 14.65 -2.29
CA GLU A 136 -12.84 16.05 -2.73
C GLU A 136 -11.46 16.73 -2.66
N LEU A 137 -10.95 17.17 -3.82
CA LEU A 137 -9.69 17.89 -3.90
C LEU A 137 -9.93 19.39 -3.74
N ARG A 138 -9.16 20.03 -2.85
CA ARG A 138 -9.15 21.48 -2.68
C ARG A 138 -8.19 22.13 -3.66
N MET A 139 -8.69 22.44 -4.83
CA MET A 139 -7.88 23.06 -5.88
C MET A 139 -7.53 24.51 -5.55
N THR A 140 -6.26 24.77 -5.25
CA THR A 140 -5.72 26.09 -4.93
C THR A 140 -4.52 26.40 -5.81
N ARG A 141 -4.24 27.71 -5.99
CA ARG A 141 -3.05 28.16 -6.70
C ARG A 141 -1.91 28.35 -5.71
N PHE A 142 -0.75 27.72 -5.93
CA PHE A 142 0.39 27.79 -5.01
C PHE A 142 1.74 27.71 -5.75
N SER A 143 2.80 28.15 -5.05
CA SER A 143 4.18 28.05 -5.51
C SER A 143 4.77 26.70 -5.11
N VAL A 144 5.29 25.94 -6.10
CA VAL A 144 6.00 24.68 -5.83
C VAL A 144 7.28 24.94 -5.06
N SER A 145 8.03 25.99 -5.39
CA SER A 145 9.26 26.35 -4.69
C SER A 145 9.02 26.60 -3.19
N ASP A 146 7.92 27.28 -2.84
CA ASP A 146 7.60 27.52 -1.42
C ASP A 146 7.16 26.25 -0.70
N LEU A 147 6.41 25.37 -1.39
CA LEU A 147 6.03 24.08 -0.86
C LEU A 147 7.27 23.23 -0.57
N LEU A 148 8.21 23.12 -1.51
CA LEU A 148 9.41 22.32 -1.31
C LEU A 148 10.31 22.87 -0.19
N LYS A 149 10.47 24.20 -0.10
CA LYS A 149 11.19 24.83 1.02
C LYS A 149 10.55 24.52 2.37
N LYS A 150 9.20 24.60 2.46
CA LYS A 150 8.47 24.26 3.68
C LYS A 150 8.71 22.81 4.11
N VAL A 151 8.55 21.87 3.18
CA VAL A 151 8.75 20.42 3.45
C VAL A 151 10.18 20.15 3.88
N THR A 152 11.16 20.71 3.17
CA THR A 152 12.57 20.49 3.51
C THR A 152 12.90 21.04 4.89
N ASN A 153 12.43 22.24 5.22
CA ASN A 153 12.64 22.82 6.55
C ASN A 153 12.03 21.95 7.68
N ALA A 154 10.85 21.38 7.43
CA ALA A 154 10.20 20.49 8.40
C ALA A 154 10.97 19.17 8.60
N MET A 155 11.64 18.67 7.55
CA MET A 155 12.37 17.40 7.60
C MET A 155 13.88 17.54 7.89
N LYS A 156 14.37 18.77 8.00
CA LYS A 156 15.80 19.05 8.13
C LYS A 156 16.41 18.36 9.35
N LEU A 157 15.82 18.52 10.53
CA LEU A 157 16.31 17.89 11.76
C LEU A 157 16.31 16.36 11.65
N THR A 158 15.23 15.77 11.16
CA THR A 158 15.13 14.31 11.00
C THR A 158 16.20 13.77 10.06
N ALA A 159 16.52 14.50 9.00
CA ALA A 159 17.58 14.12 8.07
C ALA A 159 18.97 14.27 8.70
N GLU A 160 19.24 15.38 9.41
CA GLU A 160 20.50 15.63 10.12
C GLU A 160 20.73 14.58 11.22
N ASP A 161 19.72 14.19 12.00
CA ASP A 161 19.79 13.14 13.00
C ASP A 161 20.12 11.76 12.39
N SER A 162 19.70 11.53 11.14
CA SER A 162 20.01 10.33 10.36
C SER A 162 21.36 10.43 9.61
N GLY A 163 22.07 11.56 9.75
CA GLY A 163 23.36 11.82 9.10
C GLY A 163 23.25 12.19 7.61
N HIS A 164 22.08 12.69 7.16
CA HIS A 164 21.85 13.05 5.76
C HIS A 164 21.78 14.56 5.56
N MET A 165 22.12 14.98 4.34
CA MET A 165 21.95 16.35 3.88
C MET A 165 20.86 16.41 2.80
N ILE A 166 19.85 17.25 3.00
CA ILE A 166 18.83 17.53 1.98
C ILE A 166 19.23 18.79 1.20
N LEU A 167 19.35 18.66 -0.12
CA LEU A 167 19.60 19.75 -1.05
C LEU A 167 18.33 20.03 -1.83
N VAL A 168 17.90 21.31 -1.92
CA VAL A 168 16.73 21.72 -2.67
C VAL A 168 17.17 22.62 -3.82
N GLU A 169 16.81 22.23 -5.02
CA GLU A 169 17.09 22.99 -6.23
C GLU A 169 15.79 23.21 -7.00
N THR A 170 15.42 24.45 -7.23
CA THR A 170 14.22 24.78 -8.01
C THR A 170 14.60 25.64 -9.20
N GLU A 171 14.07 25.30 -10.37
CA GLU A 171 14.24 26.13 -11.56
C GLU A 171 13.72 27.56 -11.29
N PRO A 172 14.47 28.60 -11.71
CA PRO A 172 14.02 29.98 -11.55
C PRO A 172 12.69 30.22 -12.28
N ASN A 173 11.82 31.02 -11.68
CA ASN A 173 10.54 31.43 -12.28
C ASN A 173 9.59 30.28 -12.67
N LEU A 174 9.55 29.21 -11.86
CA LEU A 174 8.52 28.20 -12.01
C LEU A 174 7.11 28.83 -11.91
N PRO A 175 6.21 28.49 -12.84
CA PRO A 175 4.84 29.00 -12.76
C PRO A 175 4.13 28.40 -11.53
N PRO A 176 3.20 29.15 -10.91
CA PRO A 176 2.38 28.60 -9.85
C PRO A 176 1.51 27.45 -10.38
N MET A 177 1.39 26.39 -9.60
CA MET A 177 0.53 25.24 -9.89
C MET A 177 -0.90 25.48 -9.38
N VAL A 178 -1.86 24.82 -10.03
CA VAL A 178 -3.22 24.65 -9.53
C VAL A 178 -3.40 23.19 -9.12
N GLY A 179 -3.72 22.95 -7.88
CA GLY A 179 -3.87 21.60 -7.33
C GLY A 179 -4.22 21.64 -5.85
N ASP A 180 -4.40 20.46 -5.27
CA ASP A 180 -4.53 20.33 -3.83
C ASP A 180 -3.14 20.38 -3.18
N ARG A 181 -2.82 21.57 -2.64
CA ARG A 181 -1.51 21.84 -2.04
C ARG A 181 -1.18 20.88 -0.90
N GLU A 182 -2.16 20.56 -0.03
CA GLU A 182 -1.94 19.71 1.13
C GLU A 182 -1.64 18.27 0.71
N ARG A 183 -2.31 17.79 -0.32
CA ARG A 183 -2.07 16.44 -0.86
C ARG A 183 -0.73 16.33 -1.57
N ILE A 184 -0.36 17.35 -2.34
CA ILE A 184 0.97 17.37 -2.98
C ILE A 184 2.07 17.49 -1.92
N GLU A 185 1.88 18.29 -0.87
CA GLU A 185 2.79 18.35 0.28
C GLU A 185 2.94 16.97 0.93
N GLN A 186 1.85 16.25 1.19
CA GLN A 186 1.85 14.90 1.73
C GLN A 186 2.64 13.91 0.85
N VAL A 187 2.44 13.95 -0.47
CA VAL A 187 3.20 13.12 -1.42
C VAL A 187 4.70 13.39 -1.32
N VAL A 188 5.11 14.67 -1.34
CA VAL A 188 6.52 15.05 -1.24
C VAL A 188 7.13 14.63 0.09
N VAL A 189 6.40 14.82 1.21
CA VAL A 189 6.84 14.37 2.55
C VAL A 189 7.03 12.86 2.58
N ASN A 190 6.10 12.09 2.03
CA ASN A 190 6.17 10.62 2.02
C ASN A 190 7.40 10.12 1.23
N ILE A 191 7.63 10.67 0.03
CA ILE A 191 8.78 10.28 -0.80
C ILE A 191 10.09 10.70 -0.11
N LEU A 192 10.17 11.91 0.42
CA LEU A 192 11.36 12.42 1.10
C LEU A 192 11.66 11.66 2.40
N SER A 193 10.61 11.28 3.16
CA SER A 193 10.74 10.44 4.35
C SER A 193 11.27 9.04 4.00
N ASN A 194 10.83 8.46 2.89
CA ASN A 194 11.37 7.20 2.40
C ASN A 194 12.85 7.34 2.00
N ALA A 195 13.22 8.41 1.30
CA ALA A 195 14.61 8.69 0.98
C ALA A 195 15.46 8.80 2.24
N VAL A 196 15.02 9.56 3.27
CA VAL A 196 15.76 9.65 4.56
C VAL A 196 15.89 8.28 5.24
N LYS A 197 14.87 7.43 5.16
CA LYS A 197 14.85 6.11 5.81
C LYS A 197 15.77 5.09 5.13
N TYR A 198 15.86 5.13 3.80
CA TYR A 198 16.51 4.08 3.01
C TYR A 198 17.91 4.48 2.50
N THR A 199 18.25 5.76 2.50
CA THR A 199 19.61 6.21 2.16
C THR A 199 20.60 5.79 3.25
N PRO A 200 21.77 5.22 2.92
CA PRO A 200 22.80 4.95 3.90
C PRO A 200 23.32 6.23 4.57
N SER A 201 23.71 6.13 5.85
CA SER A 201 24.23 7.28 6.62
C SER A 201 25.37 7.99 5.89
N GLY A 202 25.35 9.33 5.90
CA GLY A 202 26.28 10.18 5.14
C GLY A 202 25.82 10.47 3.71
N GLY A 203 24.68 9.92 3.28
CA GLY A 203 24.12 10.14 1.96
C GLY A 203 23.58 11.57 1.75
N ARG A 204 23.39 11.93 0.48
CA ARG A 204 22.84 13.23 0.07
C ARG A 204 21.52 13.01 -0.65
N ILE A 205 20.47 13.64 -0.15
CA ILE A 205 19.16 13.59 -0.76
C ILE A 205 18.93 14.89 -1.53
N ARG A 206 18.65 14.79 -2.82
CA ARG A 206 18.39 15.96 -3.67
C ARG A 206 16.90 16.03 -4.03
N LEU A 207 16.30 17.17 -3.73
CA LEU A 207 14.91 17.49 -4.08
C LEU A 207 14.89 18.58 -5.15
N THR A 208 14.45 18.25 -6.35
CA THR A 208 14.43 19.20 -7.48
C THR A 208 13.03 19.48 -7.96
N ALA A 209 12.81 20.70 -8.48
CA ALA A 209 11.60 21.04 -9.21
C ALA A 209 11.97 21.79 -10.50
N GLN A 210 11.48 21.29 -11.63
CA GLN A 210 11.77 21.81 -12.95
C GLN A 210 10.51 21.85 -13.80
N ARG A 211 10.47 22.75 -14.78
CA ARG A 211 9.41 22.76 -15.79
C ARG A 211 9.52 21.51 -16.68
N ALA A 212 8.42 20.81 -16.86
CA ALA A 212 8.31 19.65 -17.73
C ALA A 212 7.30 19.90 -18.85
N GLY A 213 7.75 20.54 -19.92
CA GLY A 213 6.86 20.98 -21.02
C GLY A 213 6.10 22.27 -20.69
N VAL A 214 4.97 22.48 -21.35
CA VAL A 214 4.24 23.77 -21.29
C VAL A 214 3.46 23.94 -19.98
N ASN A 215 2.81 22.86 -19.50
CA ASN A 215 1.83 22.94 -18.42
C ASN A 215 2.14 22.00 -17.23
N HIS A 216 3.37 21.47 -17.13
CA HIS A 216 3.73 20.53 -16.09
C HIS A 216 4.96 20.98 -15.31
N VAL A 217 5.00 20.64 -14.05
CA VAL A 217 6.20 20.75 -13.21
C VAL A 217 6.57 19.34 -12.74
N ARG A 218 7.84 18.97 -12.92
CA ARG A 218 8.39 17.72 -12.41
C ARG A 218 9.07 17.99 -11.07
N ILE A 219 8.67 17.21 -10.05
CA ILE A 219 9.35 17.17 -8.77
C ILE A 219 10.09 15.84 -8.72
N THR A 220 11.38 15.86 -8.39
CA THR A 220 12.21 14.65 -8.31
C THR A 220 12.91 14.60 -6.96
N VAL A 221 12.93 13.43 -6.34
CA VAL A 221 13.74 13.10 -5.16
C VAL A 221 14.75 12.06 -5.60
N GLU A 222 16.03 12.35 -5.35
CA GLU A 222 17.17 11.48 -5.64
C GLU A 222 17.94 11.26 -4.34
N ASP A 223 18.30 10.03 -4.07
CA ASP A 223 19.05 9.55 -2.90
C ASP A 223 20.30 8.76 -3.28
#